data_03d97ae43d15a64f34c1bf84263ebc84
#
_entry.id   03d97ae43d15a64f34c1bf84263ebc84
#
_cell.length_a   1.000
_cell.length_b   1.000
_cell.length_c   1.000
_cell.angle_alpha   90.00
_cell.angle_beta   90.00
_cell.angle_gamma   90.00
#
_symmetry.space_group_name_H-M   'P 1'
#
loop_
_entity.id
_entity.type
_entity.pdbx_description
1 polymer ?
#
loop_
_entity_poly.entity_id
_entity_poly.type
_entity_poly.pdbx_seq_one_letter_code
_entity_poly.pdbx_strand_id
1 'polypeptide(L)' 'MSKEKTYWYDLKINDDNKGFIYGINYIDNDEVIECEWFKTKKERNKKIESEE' A
#
# COMPACT_ATOMS: atom_id res chain seq x y z
N MET A 1 -14.54 -6.93 -3.93
CA MET A 1 -13.41 -6.30 -3.23
C MET A 1 -12.48 -5.63 -4.21
N SER A 2 -12.00 -4.43 -3.89
CA SER A 2 -11.11 -3.71 -4.76
C SER A 2 -9.82 -3.35 -4.04
N LYS A 3 -8.83 -2.94 -4.83
CA LYS A 3 -7.53 -2.55 -4.30
C LYS A 3 -7.19 -1.16 -4.79
N GLU A 4 -6.52 -0.40 -3.96
CA GLU A 4 -6.17 0.97 -4.29
C GLU A 4 -4.75 1.25 -3.87
N LYS A 5 -3.99 1.93 -4.74
CA LYS A 5 -2.63 2.33 -4.41
C LYS A 5 -2.67 3.46 -3.39
N THR A 6 -1.85 3.35 -2.36
CA THR A 6 -1.76 4.40 -1.36
C THR A 6 -0.30 4.67 -1.04
N TYR A 7 -0.05 5.78 -0.37
CA TYR A 7 1.31 6.21 -0.08
C TYR A 7 1.37 6.76 1.34
N TRP A 8 2.56 6.68 1.95
CA TRP A 8 2.78 7.37 3.21
C TRP A 8 2.62 8.86 2.93
N TYR A 9 1.93 9.56 3.78
CA TYR A 9 1.44 10.89 3.45
C TYR A 9 2.52 11.91 3.05
N ASP A 10 3.76 11.79 3.53
CA ASP A 10 4.81 12.73 3.15
C ASP A 10 5.86 12.12 2.22
N LEU A 11 5.72 10.84 1.89
CA LEU A 11 6.64 10.14 0.98
C LEU A 11 8.09 10.19 1.44
N LYS A 12 8.30 10.29 2.74
CA LYS A 12 9.64 10.36 3.31
C LYS A 12 9.89 9.20 4.26
N ILE A 13 11.13 8.74 4.26
CA ILE A 13 11.54 7.68 5.19
C ILE A 13 11.77 8.30 6.56
N ASN A 14 11.14 7.74 7.58
CA ASN A 14 11.32 8.20 8.94
C ASN A 14 11.16 7.03 9.91
N ASP A 15 11.22 7.32 11.20
CA ASP A 15 11.15 6.26 12.22
C ASP A 15 9.78 5.59 12.28
N ASP A 16 8.74 6.29 11.88
CA ASP A 16 7.38 5.74 11.92
C ASP A 16 7.15 4.74 10.80
N ASN A 17 7.56 5.04 9.58
CA ASN A 17 7.31 4.16 8.45
C ASN A 17 8.47 3.22 8.13
N LYS A 18 9.67 3.51 8.65
CA LYS A 18 10.86 2.65 8.47
C LYS A 18 11.13 2.28 7.02
N GLY A 19 10.84 3.18 6.11
CA GLY A 19 11.05 2.93 4.69
C GLY A 19 9.84 2.38 3.96
N PHE A 20 8.78 2.03 4.67
CA PHE A 20 7.55 1.53 4.04
C PHE A 20 6.71 2.72 3.61
N ILE A 21 6.87 3.14 2.36
CA ILE A 21 6.21 4.32 1.82
C ILE A 21 5.06 3.97 0.88
N TYR A 22 5.19 2.87 0.16
CA TYR A 22 4.21 2.46 -0.84
C TYR A 22 3.27 1.43 -0.28
N GLY A 23 1.98 1.61 -0.48
CA GLY A 23 1.01 0.73 0.11
C GLY A 23 -0.14 0.36 -0.80
N ILE A 24 -0.93 -0.59 -0.33
CA ILE A 24 -2.15 -1.04 -0.99
C ILE A 24 -3.27 -1.04 0.05
N ASN A 25 -4.36 -0.36 -0.27
CA ASN A 25 -5.59 -0.43 0.54
C ASN A 25 -6.50 -1.47 -0.08
N TYR A 26 -6.97 -2.40 0.74
CA TYR A 26 -7.95 -3.39 0.31
C TYR A 26 -9.31 -2.92 0.76
N ILE A 27 -10.23 -2.77 -0.18
CA ILE A 27 -11.52 -2.13 0.05
C ILE A 27 -12.66 -3.11 -0.19
N ASP A 28 -13.60 -3.16 0.74
CA ASP A 28 -14.79 -3.99 0.62
C ASP A 28 -15.97 -3.18 1.12
N ASN A 29 -17.05 -3.12 0.33
CA ASN A 29 -18.26 -2.34 0.67
C ASN A 29 -17.93 -0.88 0.99
N ASP A 30 -17.03 -0.28 0.18
CA ASP A 30 -16.60 1.11 0.34
C ASP A 30 -15.84 1.38 1.65
N GLU A 31 -15.33 0.31 2.26
CA GLU A 31 -14.56 0.42 3.49
C GLU A 31 -13.19 -0.18 3.31
N VAL A 32 -12.17 0.49 3.83
CA VAL A 32 -10.82 -0.07 3.83
C VAL A 32 -10.75 -1.09 4.96
N ILE A 33 -10.60 -2.36 4.58
CA ILE A 33 -10.56 -3.45 5.56
C ILE A 33 -9.15 -3.87 5.91
N GLU A 34 -8.16 -3.51 5.06
CA GLU A 34 -6.79 -3.89 5.30
C GLU A 34 -5.85 -2.99 4.53
N CYS A 35 -4.63 -2.85 5.02
CA CYS A 35 -3.58 -2.10 4.37
C CYS A 35 -2.31 -2.93 4.37
N GLU A 36 -1.58 -2.89 3.27
CA GLU A 36 -0.31 -3.58 3.20
C GLU A 36 0.76 -2.60 2.73
N TRP A 37 1.96 -2.64 3.32
CA TRP A 37 3.00 -1.66 3.05
C TRP A 37 4.25 -2.30 2.48
N PHE A 38 4.92 -1.58 1.59
CA PHE A 38 6.12 -2.05 0.90
C PHE A 38 7.17 -0.94 0.88
N LYS A 39 8.43 -1.34 0.81
CA LYS A 39 9.54 -0.39 0.78
C LYS A 39 9.82 0.16 -0.61
N THR A 40 9.41 -0.55 -1.66
CA THR A 40 9.64 -0.10 -3.02
C THR A 40 8.34 -0.11 -3.81
N LYS A 41 8.29 0.80 -4.77
CA LYS A 41 7.17 0.88 -5.68
C LYS A 41 7.02 -0.40 -6.50
N LYS A 42 8.15 -0.98 -6.89
CA LYS A 42 8.15 -2.19 -7.70
C LYS A 42 7.49 -3.36 -6.96
N GLU A 43 7.82 -3.53 -5.69
CA GLU A 43 7.22 -4.59 -4.89
C GLU A 43 5.72 -4.39 -4.73
N ARG A 44 5.31 -3.14 -4.45
CA ARG A 44 3.90 -2.82 -4.32
C ARG A 44 3.14 -3.10 -5.60
N ASN A 45 3.69 -2.68 -6.74
CA ASN A 45 3.03 -2.87 -8.03
C ASN A 45 2.92 -4.36 -8.38
N LYS A 46 3.96 -5.11 -8.08
CA LYS A 46 3.94 -6.54 -8.34
C LYS A 46 2.84 -7.24 -7.55
N LYS A 47 2.69 -6.86 -6.30
CA LYS A 47 1.67 -7.47 -5.45
C LYS A 47 0.26 -7.12 -5.92
N ILE A 48 0.03 -5.84 -6.23
CA ILE A 48 -1.30 -5.40 -6.61
C ILE A 48 -1.72 -5.99 -7.96
N GLU A 49 -0.75 -6.25 -8.85
CA GLU A 49 -1.04 -6.82 -10.15
C GLU A 49 -1.20 -8.34 -10.12
N SER A 50 -0.53 -9.01 -9.21
CA SER A 50 -0.55 -10.48 -9.16
C SER A 50 -1.74 -11.04 -8.42
N GLU A 51 -2.47 -10.25 -7.70
CA GLU A 51 -3.63 -10.71 -6.95
C GLU A 51 -4.92 -10.46 -7.70
N GLU A 52 -5.71 -11.47 -7.77
CA GLU A 52 -7.00 -11.37 -8.43
C GLU A 52 -8.12 -11.12 -7.45
#